data_9eff75fe7f9ac372aa3117a4cac74f28
#
_entry.id   9eff75fe7f9ac372aa3117a4cac74f28
#
_cell.length_a   1.000
_cell.length_b   1.000
_cell.length_c   1.000
_cell.angle_alpha   90.00
_cell.angle_beta   90.00
_cell.angle_gamma   90.00
#
_symmetry.space_group_name_H-M   'P 1'
#
loop_
_entity.id
_entity.type
_entity.pdbx_description
1 polymer ?
#
loop_
_entity_poly.entity_id
_entity_poly.type
_entity_poly.pdbx_seq_one_letter_code
_entity_poly.pdbx_strand_id
1 'polypeptide(L)'
;MPREPDVTLPSRDQLVAIIRIQSEMAKHGLDLAQVMSVVVDRALDLVKADGAVIELAEKDEMVYRAVSGVASGQLGLRLKLASSLSGSCVRSGEITRCIDTETDSRVNRAACRRMNVRSMVAIPLVHSGMTVGVLKVMSTFVGTFDPVDEAVLGLLAEVLSADMFFAAKYAADDLYYRATHDEMTGLANRALFFDRLRNELARVEREGIEFGLLMLDMDGLKAINDSYGHRAGDAAICEVAKRASQSLRKSDTIARLGGDEFGVILHPTNGLLFLAESVERLQKAICQPLQYESRQLMLSVSIGAAVAIKDGLDLDALLEHADQAMYQNKRERKRLEIAE
;
A
#
# COMPACT_ATOMS: atom_id res chain seq x y z
N MET A 1 -47.96 13.00 22.63
CA MET A 1 -46.79 12.10 22.45
C MET A 1 -46.39 12.15 21.02
N PRO A 2 -45.16 12.58 20.66
CA PRO A 2 -44.69 12.49 19.32
C PRO A 2 -44.53 11.00 18.98
N ARG A 3 -45.06 10.55 17.85
CA ARG A 3 -44.85 9.23 17.31
C ARG A 3 -43.35 9.13 16.97
N GLU A 4 -42.68 8.14 17.51
CA GLU A 4 -41.36 7.74 17.02
C GLU A 4 -41.45 7.51 15.50
N PRO A 5 -40.46 7.93 14.70
CA PRO A 5 -40.46 7.62 13.28
C PRO A 5 -40.48 6.09 13.13
N ASP A 6 -41.44 5.62 12.34
CA ASP A 6 -41.60 4.21 11.96
C ASP A 6 -40.30 3.81 11.23
N VAL A 7 -39.38 3.25 11.98
CA VAL A 7 -38.11 2.76 11.40
C VAL A 7 -38.45 1.52 10.59
N THR A 8 -38.59 1.70 9.29
CA THR A 8 -38.87 0.63 8.35
C THR A 8 -37.62 -0.27 8.29
N LEU A 9 -37.64 -1.34 9.09
CA LEU A 9 -36.51 -2.28 9.20
C LEU A 9 -36.51 -3.26 8.00
N PRO A 10 -35.33 -3.59 7.47
CA PRO A 10 -35.19 -4.64 6.48
C PRO A 10 -35.76 -5.98 6.96
N SER A 11 -36.34 -6.76 6.08
CA SER A 11 -36.83 -8.10 6.38
C SER A 11 -35.68 -9.05 6.74
N ARG A 12 -35.99 -10.15 7.43
CA ARG A 12 -35.00 -11.20 7.75
C ARG A 12 -34.31 -11.73 6.49
N ASP A 13 -35.05 -11.91 5.40
CA ASP A 13 -34.52 -12.45 4.15
C ASP A 13 -33.56 -11.45 3.48
N GLN A 14 -33.84 -10.16 3.53
CA GLN A 14 -32.94 -9.11 3.06
C GLN A 14 -31.65 -9.05 3.88
N LEU A 15 -31.73 -9.15 5.22
CA LEU A 15 -30.55 -9.19 6.09
C LEU A 15 -29.66 -10.43 5.79
N VAL A 16 -30.30 -11.60 5.61
CA VAL A 16 -29.56 -12.83 5.22
C VAL A 16 -28.91 -12.66 3.84
N ALA A 17 -29.61 -12.02 2.90
CA ALA A 17 -29.04 -11.73 1.59
C ALA A 17 -27.80 -10.82 1.68
N ILE A 18 -27.86 -9.75 2.50
CA ILE A 18 -26.71 -8.86 2.75
C ILE A 18 -25.51 -9.67 3.32
N ILE A 19 -25.72 -10.54 4.32
CA ILE A 19 -24.67 -11.37 4.89
C ILE A 19 -24.04 -12.30 3.83
N ARG A 20 -24.84 -12.83 2.91
CA ARG A 20 -24.33 -13.65 1.79
C ARG A 20 -23.50 -12.82 0.81
N ILE A 21 -23.94 -11.61 0.50
CA ILE A 21 -23.20 -10.67 -0.35
C ILE A 21 -21.85 -10.32 0.31
N GLN A 22 -21.83 -10.01 1.61
CA GLN A 22 -20.59 -9.77 2.37
C GLN A 22 -19.64 -10.96 2.31
N SER A 23 -20.17 -12.19 2.45
CA SER A 23 -19.37 -13.40 2.37
C SER A 23 -18.84 -13.66 0.96
N GLU A 24 -19.55 -13.21 -0.08
CA GLU A 24 -19.13 -13.28 -1.47
C GLU A 24 -18.03 -12.23 -1.76
N MET A 25 -18.23 -11.00 -1.31
CA MET A 25 -17.22 -9.91 -1.39
C MET A 25 -15.89 -10.33 -0.75
N ALA A 26 -15.94 -10.92 0.45
CA ALA A 26 -14.75 -11.35 1.18
C ALA A 26 -13.90 -12.39 0.44
N LYS A 27 -14.45 -13.16 -0.50
CA LYS A 27 -13.70 -14.12 -1.33
C LYS A 27 -12.79 -13.43 -2.34
N HIS A 28 -13.09 -12.19 -2.71
CA HIS A 28 -12.32 -11.41 -3.67
C HIS A 28 -11.21 -10.58 -3.01
N GLY A 29 -11.14 -10.58 -1.68
CA GLY A 29 -10.08 -9.89 -0.92
C GLY A 29 -9.99 -8.40 -1.26
N LEU A 30 -8.82 -7.98 -1.72
CA LEU A 30 -8.54 -6.56 -2.05
C LEU A 30 -8.83 -6.20 -3.53
N ASP A 31 -9.37 -7.12 -4.33
CA ASP A 31 -9.76 -6.82 -5.71
C ASP A 31 -11.07 -6.03 -5.74
N LEU A 32 -10.95 -4.71 -5.63
CA LEU A 32 -12.11 -3.79 -5.63
C LEU A 32 -12.97 -3.89 -6.87
N ALA A 33 -12.40 -4.23 -8.03
CA ALA A 33 -13.18 -4.35 -9.26
C ALA A 33 -14.15 -5.53 -9.17
N GLN A 34 -13.69 -6.67 -8.67
CA GLN A 34 -14.52 -7.85 -8.42
C GLN A 34 -15.54 -7.60 -7.30
N VAL A 35 -15.14 -6.99 -6.20
CA VAL A 35 -16.03 -6.61 -5.09
C VAL A 35 -17.16 -5.71 -5.58
N MET A 36 -16.85 -4.64 -6.32
CA MET A 36 -17.86 -3.73 -6.87
C MET A 36 -18.78 -4.43 -7.88
N SER A 37 -18.26 -5.35 -8.70
CA SER A 37 -19.08 -6.14 -9.64
C SER A 37 -20.10 -7.01 -8.90
N VAL A 38 -19.67 -7.73 -7.84
CA VAL A 38 -20.58 -8.52 -7.00
C VAL A 38 -21.68 -7.64 -6.41
N VAL A 39 -21.33 -6.45 -5.88
CA VAL A 39 -22.32 -5.56 -5.27
C VAL A 39 -23.37 -5.08 -6.27
N VAL A 40 -22.99 -4.63 -7.47
CA VAL A 40 -23.97 -4.15 -8.46
C VAL A 40 -24.86 -5.29 -8.99
N ASP A 41 -24.33 -6.50 -9.16
CA ASP A 41 -25.11 -7.66 -9.60
C ASP A 41 -26.11 -8.08 -8.52
N ARG A 42 -25.70 -8.15 -7.27
CA ARG A 42 -26.58 -8.57 -6.16
C ARG A 42 -27.57 -7.49 -5.74
N ALA A 43 -27.25 -6.21 -5.95
CA ALA A 43 -28.21 -5.12 -5.68
C ALA A 43 -29.47 -5.22 -6.53
N LEU A 44 -29.41 -5.77 -7.75
CA LEU A 44 -30.58 -5.98 -8.61
C LEU A 44 -31.64 -6.87 -7.93
N ASP A 45 -31.21 -8.03 -7.43
CA ASP A 45 -32.10 -8.98 -6.78
C ASP A 45 -32.59 -8.48 -5.40
N LEU A 46 -31.72 -7.76 -4.70
CA LEU A 46 -31.94 -7.32 -3.32
C LEU A 46 -33.12 -6.33 -3.21
N VAL A 47 -33.26 -5.40 -4.18
CA VAL A 47 -34.31 -4.37 -4.21
C VAL A 47 -35.12 -4.40 -5.52
N LYS A 48 -35.06 -5.49 -6.28
CA LYS A 48 -35.77 -5.68 -7.56
C LYS A 48 -35.55 -4.53 -8.54
N ALA A 49 -34.29 -4.09 -8.64
CA ALA A 49 -33.88 -3.04 -9.56
C ALA A 49 -33.62 -3.58 -10.97
N ASP A 50 -33.79 -2.75 -11.99
CA ASP A 50 -33.50 -3.08 -13.38
C ASP A 50 -32.05 -2.78 -13.76
N GLY A 51 -31.36 -1.95 -12.98
CA GLY A 51 -29.94 -1.62 -13.15
C GLY A 51 -29.31 -1.13 -11.86
N ALA A 52 -27.99 -1.34 -11.75
CA ALA A 52 -27.19 -0.84 -10.64
C ALA A 52 -25.83 -0.33 -11.13
N VAL A 53 -25.29 0.68 -10.44
CA VAL A 53 -24.02 1.32 -10.76
C VAL A 53 -23.31 1.70 -9.47
N ILE A 54 -22.00 1.47 -9.41
CA ILE A 54 -21.12 2.15 -8.48
C ILE A 54 -20.38 3.25 -9.22
N GLU A 55 -20.53 4.48 -8.72
CA GLU A 55 -19.86 5.67 -9.24
C GLU A 55 -18.88 6.19 -8.19
N LEU A 56 -17.65 6.48 -8.60
CA LEU A 56 -16.67 7.14 -7.76
C LEU A 56 -16.50 8.59 -8.16
N ALA A 57 -16.30 9.45 -7.16
CA ALA A 57 -16.01 10.86 -7.37
C ALA A 57 -14.52 11.03 -7.72
N GLU A 58 -14.24 11.58 -8.91
CA GLU A 58 -12.89 11.87 -9.40
C GLU A 58 -12.80 13.33 -9.81
N LYS A 59 -12.19 14.18 -8.98
CA LYS A 59 -12.16 15.63 -9.19
C LYS A 59 -13.59 16.19 -9.34
N ASP A 60 -13.93 16.68 -10.53
CA ASP A 60 -15.22 17.31 -10.83
C ASP A 60 -16.21 16.37 -11.55
N GLU A 61 -15.92 15.06 -11.58
CA GLU A 61 -16.69 14.06 -12.30
C GLU A 61 -17.07 12.88 -11.41
N MET A 62 -18.21 12.26 -11.76
CA MET A 62 -18.64 10.95 -11.28
C MET A 62 -18.33 9.92 -12.36
N VAL A 63 -17.58 8.88 -12.03
CA VAL A 63 -17.13 7.86 -12.97
C VAL A 63 -17.75 6.51 -12.64
N TYR A 64 -18.40 5.87 -13.63
CA TYR A 64 -18.99 4.54 -13.49
C TYR A 64 -17.89 3.48 -13.41
N ARG A 65 -17.72 2.87 -12.23
CA ARG A 65 -16.66 1.88 -11.94
C ARG A 65 -17.17 0.44 -11.95
N ALA A 66 -18.44 0.25 -11.67
CA ALA A 66 -19.11 -1.03 -11.87
C ALA A 66 -20.55 -0.79 -12.32
N VAL A 67 -21.08 -1.67 -13.16
CA VAL A 67 -22.40 -1.53 -13.79
C VAL A 67 -23.07 -2.89 -13.94
N SER A 68 -24.41 -2.94 -13.78
CA SER A 68 -25.20 -4.15 -14.00
C SER A 68 -26.60 -3.82 -14.54
N GLY A 69 -27.28 -4.80 -15.12
CA GLY A 69 -28.63 -4.65 -15.69
C GLY A 69 -28.66 -3.67 -16.86
N VAL A 70 -29.67 -2.77 -16.89
CA VAL A 70 -29.85 -1.77 -17.96
C VAL A 70 -28.68 -0.80 -18.10
N ALA A 71 -27.77 -0.76 -17.12
CA ALA A 71 -26.57 0.07 -17.14
C ALA A 71 -25.34 -0.63 -17.73
N SER A 72 -25.38 -1.92 -18.07
CA SER A 72 -24.19 -2.75 -18.42
C SER A 72 -23.32 -2.17 -19.55
N GLY A 73 -23.90 -1.39 -20.47
CA GLY A 73 -23.15 -0.74 -21.55
C GLY A 73 -22.48 0.59 -21.17
N GLN A 74 -22.53 1.02 -19.92
CA GLN A 74 -22.13 2.36 -19.48
C GLN A 74 -20.85 2.38 -18.63
N LEU A 75 -20.10 1.29 -18.54
CA LEU A 75 -18.84 1.24 -17.78
C LEU A 75 -17.88 2.34 -18.27
N GLY A 76 -17.31 3.08 -17.34
CA GLY A 76 -16.39 4.20 -17.65
C GLY A 76 -17.10 5.51 -18.00
N LEU A 77 -18.43 5.56 -18.03
CA LEU A 77 -19.18 6.80 -18.26
C LEU A 77 -18.78 7.85 -17.22
N ARG A 78 -18.58 9.09 -17.70
CA ARG A 78 -18.24 10.25 -16.87
C ARG A 78 -19.38 11.25 -16.87
N LEU A 79 -19.81 11.67 -15.70
CA LEU A 79 -20.86 12.67 -15.49
C LEU A 79 -20.31 13.83 -14.68
N LYS A 80 -20.71 15.05 -14.96
CA LYS A 80 -20.31 16.22 -14.16
C LYS A 80 -20.90 16.09 -12.73
N LEU A 81 -20.05 16.20 -11.74
CA LEU A 81 -20.43 16.17 -10.33
C LEU A 81 -21.43 17.29 -9.98
N ALA A 82 -21.24 18.50 -10.55
CA ALA A 82 -22.11 19.65 -10.27
C ALA A 82 -23.55 19.48 -10.71
N SER A 83 -23.83 18.71 -11.76
CA SER A 83 -25.13 18.65 -12.44
C SER A 83 -25.72 17.24 -12.56
N SER A 84 -25.38 16.34 -11.64
CA SER A 84 -25.92 14.97 -11.59
C SER A 84 -26.58 14.65 -10.25
N LEU A 85 -27.53 13.71 -10.26
CA LEU A 85 -28.14 13.17 -9.05
C LEU A 85 -27.09 12.60 -8.10
N SER A 86 -26.17 11.81 -8.63
CA SER A 86 -25.07 11.22 -7.89
C SER A 86 -24.17 12.29 -7.28
N GLY A 87 -23.89 13.36 -8.01
CA GLY A 87 -23.12 14.49 -7.48
C GLY A 87 -23.85 15.25 -6.38
N SER A 88 -25.18 15.32 -6.42
CA SER A 88 -25.99 15.86 -5.30
C SER A 88 -25.83 15.00 -4.05
N CYS A 89 -25.92 13.69 -4.20
CA CYS A 89 -25.74 12.71 -3.13
C CYS A 89 -24.31 12.81 -2.50
N VAL A 90 -23.26 12.93 -3.33
CA VAL A 90 -21.88 13.09 -2.84
C VAL A 90 -21.69 14.38 -2.04
N ARG A 91 -22.27 15.50 -2.51
CA ARG A 91 -22.13 16.79 -1.82
C ARG A 91 -22.90 16.88 -0.51
N SER A 92 -24.10 16.27 -0.44
CA SER A 92 -24.91 16.29 0.80
C SER A 92 -24.48 15.21 1.80
N GLY A 93 -23.89 14.10 1.32
CA GLY A 93 -23.67 12.90 2.12
C GLY A 93 -24.96 12.15 2.47
N GLU A 94 -26.08 12.49 1.83
CA GLU A 94 -27.41 11.94 2.11
C GLU A 94 -27.94 11.15 0.92
N ILE A 95 -28.84 10.20 1.22
CA ILE A 95 -29.58 9.43 0.20
C ILE A 95 -30.36 10.39 -0.69
N THR A 96 -30.23 10.20 -2.00
CA THR A 96 -30.91 11.05 -2.97
C THR A 96 -31.78 10.20 -3.89
N ARG A 97 -33.09 10.43 -3.83
CA ARG A 97 -34.11 9.73 -4.63
C ARG A 97 -34.58 10.58 -5.80
N CYS A 98 -34.76 9.95 -6.95
CA CYS A 98 -35.50 10.47 -8.10
C CYS A 98 -36.72 9.57 -8.36
N ILE A 99 -37.90 10.10 -8.10
CA ILE A 99 -39.18 9.35 -8.25
C ILE A 99 -39.53 9.19 -9.72
N ASP A 100 -39.34 10.24 -10.52
CA ASP A 100 -39.58 10.21 -11.98
C ASP A 100 -38.53 11.06 -12.71
N THR A 101 -37.74 10.41 -13.56
CA THR A 101 -36.68 11.04 -14.36
C THR A 101 -37.19 12.09 -15.35
N GLU A 102 -38.47 12.08 -15.69
CA GLU A 102 -39.06 13.06 -16.62
C GLU A 102 -39.32 14.41 -15.91
N THR A 103 -39.50 14.41 -14.60
CA THR A 103 -39.83 15.60 -13.83
C THR A 103 -38.67 16.12 -12.99
N ASP A 104 -37.67 15.28 -12.65
CA ASP A 104 -36.52 15.66 -11.84
C ASP A 104 -35.49 16.46 -12.65
N SER A 105 -35.19 17.68 -12.18
CA SER A 105 -34.22 18.58 -12.85
C SER A 105 -32.74 18.17 -12.63
N ARG A 106 -32.46 17.29 -11.67
CA ARG A 106 -31.13 16.83 -11.33
C ARG A 106 -30.60 15.73 -12.26
N VAL A 107 -31.45 15.17 -13.13
CA VAL A 107 -31.09 14.07 -14.02
C VAL A 107 -31.04 14.50 -15.48
N ASN A 108 -30.17 13.83 -16.26
CA ASN A 108 -30.15 13.98 -17.71
C ASN A 108 -31.25 13.13 -18.34
N ARG A 109 -32.40 13.74 -18.61
CA ARG A 109 -33.60 13.06 -19.19
C ARG A 109 -33.28 12.29 -20.46
N ALA A 110 -32.48 12.88 -21.37
CA ALA A 110 -32.15 12.23 -22.64
C ALA A 110 -31.33 10.95 -22.42
N ALA A 111 -30.42 10.94 -21.43
CA ALA A 111 -29.68 9.74 -21.06
C ALA A 111 -30.61 8.70 -20.42
N CYS A 112 -31.49 9.12 -19.49
CA CYS A 112 -32.45 8.23 -18.84
C CYS A 112 -33.40 7.57 -19.85
N ARG A 113 -33.91 8.32 -20.84
CA ARG A 113 -34.76 7.78 -21.92
C ARG A 113 -34.03 6.73 -22.75
N ARG A 114 -32.73 6.93 -23.08
CA ARG A 114 -31.96 5.94 -23.87
C ARG A 114 -31.80 4.62 -23.12
N MET A 115 -31.71 4.67 -21.79
CA MET A 115 -31.59 3.49 -20.94
C MET A 115 -32.95 2.97 -20.44
N ASN A 116 -34.02 3.62 -20.81
CA ASN A 116 -35.40 3.34 -20.33
C ASN A 116 -35.54 3.42 -18.81
N VAL A 117 -34.81 4.34 -18.15
CA VAL A 117 -34.82 4.52 -16.68
C VAL A 117 -35.85 5.57 -16.29
N ARG A 118 -36.77 5.22 -15.37
CA ARG A 118 -37.86 6.08 -14.90
C ARG A 118 -37.72 6.51 -13.43
N SER A 119 -37.09 5.70 -12.59
CA SER A 119 -36.76 6.09 -11.21
C SER A 119 -35.40 5.59 -10.79
N MET A 120 -34.79 6.23 -9.79
CA MET A 120 -33.50 5.83 -9.26
C MET A 120 -33.31 6.32 -7.81
N VAL A 121 -32.46 5.63 -7.07
CA VAL A 121 -31.96 6.06 -5.78
C VAL A 121 -30.44 5.94 -5.75
N ALA A 122 -29.79 6.97 -5.20
CA ALA A 122 -28.34 7.03 -4.99
C ALA A 122 -28.05 7.05 -3.48
N ILE A 123 -27.29 6.07 -3.05
CA ILE A 123 -26.85 5.87 -1.65
C ILE A 123 -25.40 6.30 -1.55
N PRO A 124 -25.02 7.20 -0.63
CA PRO A 124 -23.66 7.65 -0.50
C PRO A 124 -22.75 6.54 0.03
N LEU A 125 -21.56 6.42 -0.56
CA LEU A 125 -20.46 5.58 -0.06
C LEU A 125 -19.61 6.45 0.87
N VAL A 126 -19.88 6.35 2.18
CA VAL A 126 -19.25 7.20 3.19
C VAL A 126 -18.23 6.41 3.99
N HIS A 127 -17.02 6.95 4.11
CA HIS A 127 -16.02 6.44 5.04
C HIS A 127 -15.35 7.59 5.80
N SER A 128 -15.27 7.48 7.13
CA SER A 128 -14.65 8.50 8.01
C SER A 128 -15.17 9.92 7.75
N GLY A 129 -16.46 10.05 7.47
CA GLY A 129 -17.13 11.34 7.23
C GLY A 129 -16.94 11.92 5.81
N MET A 130 -16.26 11.22 4.92
CA MET A 130 -16.11 11.62 3.51
C MET A 130 -16.92 10.72 2.59
N THR A 131 -17.67 11.31 1.66
CA THR A 131 -18.37 10.58 0.60
C THR A 131 -17.45 10.44 -0.62
N VAL A 132 -17.05 9.20 -0.91
CA VAL A 132 -16.10 8.87 -2.00
C VAL A 132 -16.81 8.49 -3.32
N GLY A 133 -18.10 8.20 -3.24
CA GLY A 133 -18.90 7.78 -4.39
C GLY A 133 -20.34 7.49 -4.01
N VAL A 134 -21.03 6.79 -4.89
CA VAL A 134 -22.42 6.36 -4.66
C VAL A 134 -22.66 4.94 -5.18
N LEU A 135 -23.50 4.20 -4.48
CA LEU A 135 -24.20 3.04 -5.02
C LEU A 135 -25.55 3.54 -5.53
N LYS A 136 -25.80 3.43 -6.83
CA LYS A 136 -27.05 3.87 -7.45
C LYS A 136 -27.77 2.68 -8.05
N VAL A 137 -29.07 2.55 -7.74
CA VAL A 137 -29.96 1.60 -8.39
C VAL A 137 -31.00 2.32 -9.22
N MET A 138 -31.47 1.67 -10.29
CA MET A 138 -32.37 2.25 -11.28
C MET A 138 -33.49 1.28 -11.62
N SER A 139 -34.68 1.84 -11.93
CA SER A 139 -35.83 1.07 -12.43
C SER A 139 -36.42 1.69 -13.68
N THR A 140 -37.02 0.84 -14.49
CA THR A 140 -37.81 1.22 -15.67
C THR A 140 -39.22 1.72 -15.33
N PHE A 141 -39.63 1.65 -14.07
CA PHE A 141 -40.89 2.12 -13.52
C PHE A 141 -40.73 3.36 -12.66
N VAL A 142 -41.77 4.17 -12.60
CA VAL A 142 -41.81 5.38 -11.73
C VAL A 142 -42.00 4.97 -10.27
N GLY A 143 -41.26 5.60 -9.36
CA GLY A 143 -41.48 5.47 -7.92
C GLY A 143 -41.25 4.08 -7.34
N THR A 144 -40.37 3.29 -7.93
CA THR A 144 -40.13 1.89 -7.56
C THR A 144 -39.56 1.73 -6.16
N PHE A 145 -38.64 2.60 -5.76
CA PHE A 145 -37.87 2.43 -4.53
C PHE A 145 -38.57 3.09 -3.32
N ASP A 146 -38.64 2.35 -2.22
CA ASP A 146 -39.23 2.76 -0.98
C ASP A 146 -38.17 2.98 0.13
N PRO A 147 -38.55 3.45 1.34
CA PRO A 147 -37.63 3.62 2.46
C PRO A 147 -36.97 2.33 2.97
N VAL A 148 -37.58 1.14 2.76
CA VAL A 148 -36.97 -0.15 3.10
C VAL A 148 -35.82 -0.44 2.14
N ASP A 149 -36.01 -0.21 0.84
CA ASP A 149 -34.95 -0.36 -0.16
C ASP A 149 -33.76 0.54 0.13
N GLU A 150 -34.03 1.79 0.55
CA GLU A 150 -32.98 2.72 0.95
C GLU A 150 -32.19 2.23 2.18
N ALA A 151 -32.88 1.69 3.18
CA ALA A 151 -32.23 1.15 4.38
C ALA A 151 -31.36 -0.09 4.04
N VAL A 152 -31.88 -1.00 3.21
CA VAL A 152 -31.18 -2.20 2.74
C VAL A 152 -29.92 -1.85 1.93
N LEU A 153 -30.05 -0.93 0.97
CA LEU A 153 -28.93 -0.45 0.17
C LEU A 153 -27.94 0.34 1.01
N GLY A 154 -28.41 1.07 2.05
CA GLY A 154 -27.54 1.75 3.01
C GLY A 154 -26.61 0.79 3.74
N LEU A 155 -27.13 -0.32 4.26
CA LEU A 155 -26.31 -1.35 4.90
C LEU A 155 -25.27 -1.95 3.93
N LEU A 156 -25.66 -2.19 2.68
CA LEU A 156 -24.73 -2.69 1.66
C LEU A 156 -23.64 -1.65 1.32
N ALA A 157 -24.02 -0.38 1.25
CA ALA A 157 -23.11 0.74 0.99
C ALA A 157 -22.08 0.95 2.11
N GLU A 158 -22.48 0.78 3.37
CA GLU A 158 -21.56 0.83 4.51
C GLU A 158 -20.46 -0.23 4.43
N VAL A 159 -20.84 -1.47 4.12
CA VAL A 159 -19.87 -2.58 3.96
C VAL A 159 -18.92 -2.32 2.80
N LEU A 160 -19.47 -1.93 1.65
CA LEU A 160 -18.66 -1.61 0.46
C LEU A 160 -17.68 -0.47 0.75
N SER A 161 -18.12 0.58 1.45
CA SER A 161 -17.29 1.72 1.80
C SER A 161 -16.13 1.32 2.71
N ALA A 162 -16.36 0.42 3.66
CA ALA A 162 -15.32 -0.13 4.53
C ALA A 162 -14.30 -0.94 3.72
N ASP A 163 -14.74 -1.85 2.85
CA ASP A 163 -13.84 -2.65 2.00
C ASP A 163 -13.00 -1.78 1.06
N MET A 164 -13.61 -0.75 0.45
CA MET A 164 -12.90 0.21 -0.40
C MET A 164 -11.81 0.96 0.36
N PHE A 165 -12.08 1.38 1.58
CA PHE A 165 -11.09 2.07 2.41
C PHE A 165 -9.92 1.15 2.76
N PHE A 166 -10.20 -0.06 3.22
CA PHE A 166 -9.14 -1.01 3.55
C PHE A 166 -8.29 -1.35 2.32
N ALA A 167 -8.89 -1.61 1.18
CA ALA A 167 -8.16 -1.89 -0.06
C ALA A 167 -7.28 -0.69 -0.48
N ALA A 168 -7.79 0.54 -0.40
CA ALA A 168 -7.01 1.74 -0.69
C ALA A 168 -5.84 1.93 0.29
N LYS A 169 -6.05 1.68 1.58
CA LYS A 169 -5.02 1.76 2.61
C LYS A 169 -3.93 0.70 2.39
N TYR A 170 -4.32 -0.55 2.16
CA TYR A 170 -3.34 -1.63 1.89
C TYR A 170 -2.58 -1.39 0.60
N ALA A 171 -3.23 -0.87 -0.45
CA ALA A 171 -2.53 -0.51 -1.69
C ALA A 171 -1.52 0.63 -1.47
N ALA A 172 -1.84 1.62 -0.65
CA ALA A 172 -0.92 2.71 -0.29
C ALA A 172 0.26 2.20 0.54
N ASP A 173 0.01 1.32 1.52
CA ASP A 173 1.04 0.70 2.36
C ASP A 173 1.97 -0.19 1.52
N ASP A 174 1.44 -1.00 0.59
CA ASP A 174 2.23 -1.82 -0.33
C ASP A 174 3.08 -0.96 -1.28
N LEU A 175 2.49 0.11 -1.83
CA LEU A 175 3.22 1.05 -2.68
C LEU A 175 4.35 1.75 -1.93
N TYR A 176 4.10 2.19 -0.69
CA TYR A 176 5.11 2.78 0.18
C TYR A 176 6.22 1.76 0.47
N TYR A 177 5.86 0.52 0.83
CA TYR A 177 6.83 -0.54 1.11
C TYR A 177 7.72 -0.82 -0.10
N ARG A 178 7.15 -1.00 -1.30
CA ARG A 178 7.92 -1.20 -2.55
C ARG A 178 8.79 0.00 -2.91
N ALA A 179 8.31 1.21 -2.66
CA ALA A 179 9.08 2.44 -2.92
C ALA A 179 10.27 2.60 -1.95
N THR A 180 10.23 1.97 -0.77
CA THR A 180 11.19 2.20 0.32
C THR A 180 12.02 0.97 0.70
N HIS A 181 11.67 -0.23 0.22
CA HIS A 181 12.38 -1.47 0.56
C HIS A 181 12.88 -2.20 -0.70
N ASP A 182 13.92 -2.99 -0.53
CA ASP A 182 14.48 -3.87 -1.56
C ASP A 182 13.66 -5.15 -1.62
N GLU A 183 13.14 -5.50 -2.80
CA GLU A 183 12.23 -6.64 -2.99
C GLU A 183 12.88 -8.00 -2.68
N MET A 184 14.20 -8.14 -2.87
CA MET A 184 14.92 -9.38 -2.64
C MET A 184 15.17 -9.64 -1.16
N THR A 185 15.61 -8.62 -0.44
CA THR A 185 16.09 -8.76 0.95
C THR A 185 15.09 -8.30 2.00
N GLY A 186 14.08 -7.51 1.62
CA GLY A 186 13.15 -6.85 2.53
C GLY A 186 13.77 -5.74 3.39
N LEU A 187 15.04 -5.41 3.19
CA LEU A 187 15.71 -4.29 3.85
C LEU A 187 15.26 -2.96 3.26
N ALA A 188 15.57 -1.85 3.95
CA ALA A 188 15.43 -0.53 3.35
C ALA A 188 16.20 -0.50 2.01
N ASN A 189 15.66 0.19 1.02
CA ASN A 189 16.34 0.40 -0.25
C ASN A 189 17.24 1.65 -0.18
N ARG A 190 17.96 1.91 -1.27
CA ARG A 190 18.85 3.07 -1.39
C ARG A 190 18.14 4.39 -1.09
N ALA A 191 16.91 4.57 -1.58
CA ALA A 191 16.16 5.82 -1.39
C ALA A 191 15.84 6.09 0.08
N LEU A 192 15.31 5.10 0.79
CA LEU A 192 15.00 5.21 2.22
C LEU A 192 16.27 5.37 3.08
N PHE A 193 17.37 4.70 2.70
CA PHE A 193 18.65 4.84 3.39
C PHE A 193 19.16 6.29 3.37
N PHE A 194 19.21 6.90 2.19
CA PHE A 194 19.69 8.28 2.05
C PHE A 194 18.76 9.31 2.68
N ASP A 195 17.45 9.04 2.66
CA ASP A 195 16.50 9.88 3.40
C ASP A 195 16.77 9.85 4.91
N ARG A 196 16.92 8.67 5.49
CA ARG A 196 17.25 8.51 6.91
C ARG A 196 18.61 9.11 7.26
N LEU A 197 19.62 8.92 6.41
CA LEU A 197 20.95 9.47 6.64
C LEU A 197 20.94 11.00 6.66
N ARG A 198 20.22 11.66 5.77
CA ARG A 198 20.03 13.13 5.82
C ARG A 198 19.31 13.59 7.10
N ASN A 199 18.29 12.84 7.52
CA ASN A 199 17.54 13.15 8.74
C ASN A 199 18.44 13.04 9.99
N GLU A 200 19.33 12.03 10.04
CA GLU A 200 20.28 11.91 11.14
C GLU A 200 21.37 13.00 11.12
N LEU A 201 21.90 13.38 9.96
CA LEU A 201 22.80 14.51 9.85
C LEU A 201 22.16 15.81 10.37
N ALA A 202 20.93 16.11 9.96
CA ALA A 202 20.18 17.26 10.45
C ALA A 202 19.90 17.17 11.97
N ARG A 203 19.79 15.96 12.52
CA ARG A 203 19.67 15.76 13.97
C ARG A 203 20.98 16.00 14.71
N VAL A 204 22.12 15.54 14.17
CA VAL A 204 23.45 15.84 14.71
C VAL A 204 23.68 17.33 14.82
N GLU A 205 23.33 18.11 13.79
CA GLU A 205 23.47 19.58 13.80
C GLU A 205 22.65 20.24 14.92
N ARG A 206 21.46 19.73 15.22
CA ARG A 206 20.57 20.29 16.25
C ARG A 206 20.91 19.83 17.66
N GLU A 207 21.24 18.57 17.83
CA GLU A 207 21.31 17.91 19.14
C GLU A 207 22.75 17.57 19.56
N GLY A 208 23.71 17.59 18.63
CA GLY A 208 25.09 17.20 18.88
C GLY A 208 25.31 15.72 19.20
N ILE A 209 24.33 14.87 18.85
CA ILE A 209 24.38 13.42 19.12
C ILE A 209 24.97 12.71 17.92
N GLU A 210 26.15 12.11 18.10
CA GLU A 210 26.85 11.36 17.06
C GLU A 210 26.13 10.09 16.64
N PHE A 211 26.24 9.73 15.36
CA PHE A 211 25.87 8.42 14.84
C PHE A 211 27.01 7.80 14.02
N GLY A 212 26.95 6.48 13.84
CA GLY A 212 27.90 5.74 13.01
C GLY A 212 27.30 5.39 11.64
N LEU A 213 28.10 5.56 10.60
CA LEU A 213 27.80 5.07 9.25
C LEU A 213 28.69 3.89 8.93
N LEU A 214 28.14 2.77 8.48
CA LEU A 214 28.86 1.66 7.93
C LEU A 214 28.48 1.46 6.48
N MET A 215 29.49 1.27 5.62
CA MET A 215 29.34 0.78 4.24
C MET A 215 29.89 -0.64 4.18
N LEU A 216 29.11 -1.55 3.61
CA LEU A 216 29.47 -2.96 3.51
C LEU A 216 29.40 -3.40 2.04
N ASP A 217 30.35 -4.22 1.64
CA ASP A 217 30.42 -4.84 0.30
C ASP A 217 30.66 -6.34 0.48
N MET A 218 29.85 -7.19 -0.14
CA MET A 218 29.97 -8.63 -0.08
C MET A 218 31.12 -9.10 -0.96
N ASP A 219 32.12 -9.71 -0.35
CA ASP A 219 33.28 -10.22 -1.07
C ASP A 219 32.96 -11.51 -1.83
N GLY A 220 33.45 -11.65 -3.05
CA GLY A 220 33.40 -12.89 -3.80
C GLY A 220 32.03 -13.28 -4.39
N LEU A 221 31.02 -12.38 -4.40
CA LEU A 221 29.70 -12.68 -4.98
C LEU A 221 29.79 -13.16 -6.43
N LYS A 222 30.67 -12.56 -7.23
CA LYS A 222 30.91 -12.99 -8.62
C LYS A 222 31.39 -14.45 -8.70
N ALA A 223 32.29 -14.86 -7.83
CA ALA A 223 32.81 -16.24 -7.81
C ALA A 223 31.71 -17.23 -7.40
N ILE A 224 30.83 -16.84 -6.47
CA ILE A 224 29.64 -17.65 -6.10
C ILE A 224 28.72 -17.80 -7.32
N ASN A 225 28.41 -16.69 -8.02
CA ASN A 225 27.56 -16.71 -9.22
C ASN A 225 28.16 -17.57 -10.34
N ASP A 226 29.45 -17.40 -10.61
CA ASP A 226 30.15 -18.13 -11.69
C ASP A 226 30.25 -19.64 -11.38
N SER A 227 30.39 -20.02 -10.10
CA SER A 227 30.56 -21.42 -9.69
C SER A 227 29.24 -22.14 -9.42
N TYR A 228 28.20 -21.43 -8.94
CA TYR A 228 26.97 -22.05 -8.43
C TYR A 228 25.68 -21.46 -9.02
N GLY A 229 25.82 -20.46 -9.90
CA GLY A 229 24.70 -19.78 -10.56
C GLY A 229 24.10 -18.63 -9.73
N HIS A 230 23.34 -17.76 -10.40
CA HIS A 230 22.76 -16.55 -9.81
C HIS A 230 21.84 -16.84 -8.60
N ARG A 231 21.13 -17.97 -8.58
CA ARG A 231 20.29 -18.33 -7.43
C ARG A 231 21.09 -18.55 -6.14
N ALA A 232 22.31 -19.06 -6.24
CA ALA A 232 23.21 -19.20 -5.11
C ALA A 232 23.71 -17.83 -4.61
N GLY A 233 23.99 -16.92 -5.54
CA GLY A 233 24.32 -15.53 -5.21
C GLY A 233 23.18 -14.78 -4.55
N ASP A 234 21.95 -14.93 -5.06
CA ASP A 234 20.75 -14.34 -4.46
C ASP A 234 20.53 -14.87 -3.02
N ALA A 235 20.70 -16.19 -2.81
CA ALA A 235 20.62 -16.80 -1.49
C ALA A 235 21.71 -16.25 -0.54
N ALA A 236 22.92 -16.04 -1.04
CA ALA A 236 24.03 -15.46 -0.28
C ALA A 236 23.72 -13.99 0.12
N ILE A 237 23.21 -13.18 -0.79
CA ILE A 237 22.77 -11.79 -0.50
C ILE A 237 21.67 -11.77 0.56
N CYS A 238 20.65 -12.62 0.41
CA CYS A 238 19.55 -12.71 1.39
C CYS A 238 20.05 -13.15 2.77
N GLU A 239 21.01 -14.07 2.83
CA GLU A 239 21.56 -14.52 4.12
C GLU A 239 22.44 -13.44 4.77
N VAL A 240 23.23 -12.70 3.99
CA VAL A 240 23.99 -11.52 4.49
C VAL A 240 23.00 -10.50 5.08
N ALA A 241 21.96 -10.14 4.33
CA ALA A 241 20.93 -9.21 4.78
C ALA A 241 20.27 -9.65 6.10
N LYS A 242 19.90 -10.92 6.21
CA LYS A 242 19.27 -11.52 7.38
C LYS A 242 20.21 -11.48 8.59
N ARG A 243 21.45 -11.93 8.47
CA ARG A 243 22.44 -11.97 9.55
C ARG A 243 22.81 -10.57 10.03
N ALA A 244 22.99 -9.64 9.08
CA ALA A 244 23.25 -8.24 9.40
C ALA A 244 22.08 -7.64 10.19
N SER A 245 20.84 -7.82 9.72
CA SER A 245 19.64 -7.33 10.42
C SER A 245 19.50 -7.89 11.83
N GLN A 246 19.78 -9.19 12.02
CA GLN A 246 19.73 -9.85 13.35
C GLN A 246 20.82 -9.38 14.31
N SER A 247 21.91 -8.82 13.79
CA SER A 247 23.03 -8.32 14.58
C SER A 247 22.86 -6.86 15.00
N LEU A 248 21.83 -6.18 14.49
CA LEU A 248 21.55 -4.76 14.72
C LEU A 248 20.41 -4.56 15.70
N ARG A 249 20.34 -3.38 16.32
CA ARG A 249 19.23 -2.98 17.19
C ARG A 249 18.05 -2.52 16.33
N LYS A 250 16.86 -2.50 16.92
CA LYS A 250 15.65 -1.95 16.26
C LYS A 250 15.78 -0.45 15.92
N SER A 251 16.62 0.29 16.63
CA SER A 251 16.92 1.69 16.35
C SER A 251 17.83 1.88 15.15
N ASP A 252 18.62 0.89 14.81
CA ASP A 252 19.59 0.97 13.72
C ASP A 252 18.88 0.79 12.38
N THR A 253 19.41 1.40 11.33
CA THR A 253 18.92 1.20 9.97
C THR A 253 19.91 0.36 9.20
N ILE A 254 19.42 -0.68 8.52
CA ILE A 254 20.16 -1.41 7.49
C ILE A 254 19.42 -1.32 6.17
N ALA A 255 20.18 -1.15 5.08
CA ALA A 255 19.67 -1.04 3.73
C ALA A 255 20.53 -1.81 2.74
N ARG A 256 19.92 -2.26 1.64
CA ARG A 256 20.65 -2.69 0.45
C ARG A 256 20.70 -1.53 -0.53
N LEU A 257 21.91 -1.13 -0.92
CA LEU A 257 22.15 0.02 -1.79
C LEU A 257 22.16 -0.37 -3.28
N GLY A 258 22.44 -1.62 -3.58
CA GLY A 258 22.44 -2.22 -4.91
C GLY A 258 23.45 -3.36 -5.00
N GLY A 259 23.21 -4.34 -5.87
CA GLY A 259 24.15 -5.45 -6.05
C GLY A 259 24.48 -6.17 -4.74
N ASP A 260 25.75 -6.10 -4.35
CA ASP A 260 26.39 -6.65 -3.14
C ASP A 260 26.67 -5.60 -2.06
N GLU A 261 26.20 -4.36 -2.23
CA GLU A 261 26.44 -3.24 -1.32
C GLU A 261 25.32 -3.03 -0.33
N PHE A 262 25.68 -2.81 0.95
CA PHE A 262 24.77 -2.51 2.04
C PHE A 262 25.24 -1.27 2.80
N GLY A 263 24.29 -0.54 3.40
CA GLY A 263 24.56 0.60 4.28
C GLY A 263 23.91 0.40 5.64
N VAL A 264 24.57 0.83 6.70
CA VAL A 264 24.06 0.77 8.09
C VAL A 264 24.21 2.13 8.76
N ILE A 265 23.14 2.58 9.42
CA ILE A 265 23.14 3.76 10.30
C ILE A 265 22.97 3.25 11.73
N LEU A 266 23.96 3.51 12.60
CA LEU A 266 23.99 3.10 14.00
C LEU A 266 23.63 4.26 14.93
N HIS A 267 22.67 4.07 15.84
CA HIS A 267 22.16 5.09 16.75
C HIS A 267 22.28 4.71 18.23
N PRO A 268 22.47 5.66 19.10
CA PRO A 268 23.57 6.63 19.09
C PRO A 268 24.88 5.91 19.30
N THR A 269 25.99 6.48 18.89
CA THR A 269 27.31 5.89 19.16
C THR A 269 27.91 6.50 20.44
N ASN A 270 28.39 5.65 21.33
CA ASN A 270 29.24 6.07 22.43
C ASN A 270 30.72 6.18 22.01
N GLY A 271 30.96 6.75 20.81
CA GLY A 271 32.28 6.93 20.22
C GLY A 271 32.81 5.74 19.40
N LEU A 272 34.09 5.83 19.05
CA LEU A 272 34.78 4.88 18.16
C LEU A 272 34.80 3.43 18.65
N LEU A 273 34.83 3.21 19.98
CA LEU A 273 34.86 1.86 20.53
C LEU A 273 33.57 1.09 20.18
N PHE A 274 32.44 1.72 20.35
CA PHE A 274 31.16 1.12 19.99
C PHE A 274 31.05 0.80 18.50
N LEU A 275 31.61 1.66 17.62
CA LEU A 275 31.64 1.44 16.21
C LEU A 275 32.47 0.19 15.84
N ALA A 276 33.66 0.07 16.41
CA ALA A 276 34.54 -1.08 16.21
C ALA A 276 33.90 -2.40 16.66
N GLU A 277 33.27 -2.42 17.85
CA GLU A 277 32.51 -3.56 18.37
C GLU A 277 31.36 -3.95 17.45
N SER A 278 30.68 -2.95 16.86
CA SER A 278 29.57 -3.19 15.94
C SER A 278 30.04 -3.78 14.61
N VAL A 279 31.18 -3.31 14.08
CA VAL A 279 31.83 -3.86 12.88
C VAL A 279 32.23 -5.32 13.13
N GLU A 280 32.92 -5.60 14.25
CA GLU A 280 33.37 -6.96 14.60
C GLU A 280 32.18 -7.91 14.75
N ARG A 281 31.12 -7.50 15.44
CA ARG A 281 29.88 -8.28 15.61
C ARG A 281 29.22 -8.60 14.27
N LEU A 282 29.11 -7.61 13.36
CA LEU A 282 28.54 -7.79 12.03
C LEU A 282 29.38 -8.76 11.21
N GLN A 283 30.71 -8.56 11.16
CA GLN A 283 31.64 -9.44 10.48
C GLN A 283 31.51 -10.88 10.96
N LYS A 284 31.56 -11.09 12.27
CA LYS A 284 31.46 -12.42 12.88
C LYS A 284 30.13 -13.12 12.57
N ALA A 285 29.03 -12.37 12.54
CA ALA A 285 27.71 -12.92 12.21
C ALA A 285 27.59 -13.27 10.72
N ILE A 286 28.06 -12.38 9.84
CA ILE A 286 27.92 -12.55 8.38
C ILE A 286 28.86 -13.63 7.85
N CYS A 287 30.13 -13.67 8.28
CA CYS A 287 31.17 -14.56 7.77
C CYS A 287 31.02 -16.02 8.24
N GLN A 288 29.87 -16.44 8.72
CA GLN A 288 29.57 -17.85 8.96
C GLN A 288 29.24 -18.58 7.65
N PRO A 289 29.59 -19.87 7.51
CA PRO A 289 29.21 -20.65 6.34
C PRO A 289 27.68 -20.64 6.13
N LEU A 290 27.26 -20.53 4.87
CA LEU A 290 25.87 -20.70 4.46
C LEU A 290 25.68 -22.12 3.88
N GLN A 291 24.78 -22.89 4.46
CA GLN A 291 24.36 -24.15 3.84
C GLN A 291 23.40 -23.86 2.69
N TYR A 292 23.84 -24.11 1.48
CA TYR A 292 23.05 -23.96 0.25
C TYR A 292 22.97 -25.32 -0.47
N GLU A 293 21.77 -25.89 -0.51
CA GLU A 293 21.56 -27.28 -0.97
C GLU A 293 22.50 -28.26 -0.23
N SER A 294 23.32 -29.04 -0.95
CA SER A 294 24.29 -29.98 -0.38
C SER A 294 25.70 -29.39 -0.17
N ARG A 295 25.86 -28.05 -0.26
CA ARG A 295 27.16 -27.36 -0.27
C ARG A 295 27.24 -26.29 0.82
N GLN A 296 28.47 -25.97 1.21
CA GLN A 296 28.74 -24.82 2.10
C GLN A 296 29.35 -23.68 1.28
N LEU A 297 28.69 -22.51 1.32
CA LEU A 297 29.21 -21.26 0.74
C LEU A 297 29.85 -20.45 1.87
N MET A 298 31.10 -20.05 1.68
CA MET A 298 31.77 -19.14 2.60
C MET A 298 31.36 -17.72 2.25
N LEU A 299 30.76 -17.02 3.23
CA LEU A 299 30.38 -15.62 3.07
C LEU A 299 31.46 -14.72 3.68
N SER A 300 31.75 -13.62 3.02
CA SER A 300 32.70 -12.61 3.48
C SER A 300 32.18 -11.21 3.14
N VAL A 301 32.48 -10.23 4.00
CA VAL A 301 32.12 -8.82 3.79
C VAL A 301 33.28 -7.93 4.16
N SER A 302 33.50 -6.90 3.35
CA SER A 302 34.37 -5.77 3.67
C SER A 302 33.51 -4.64 4.25
N ILE A 303 33.90 -4.09 5.41
CA ILE A 303 33.13 -3.07 6.12
C ILE A 303 34.01 -1.85 6.30
N GLY A 304 33.53 -0.68 5.85
CA GLY A 304 34.10 0.61 6.17
C GLY A 304 33.19 1.39 7.12
N ALA A 305 33.78 2.19 7.99
CA ALA A 305 33.06 2.89 9.06
C ALA A 305 33.47 4.35 9.12
N ALA A 306 32.47 5.24 9.39
CA ALA A 306 32.66 6.65 9.66
C ALA A 306 31.75 7.09 10.81
N VAL A 307 32.16 8.15 11.54
CA VAL A 307 31.40 8.76 12.64
C VAL A 307 31.04 10.19 12.25
N ALA A 308 29.75 10.53 12.30
CA ALA A 308 29.29 11.89 12.11
C ALA A 308 29.92 12.83 13.17
N ILE A 309 30.19 14.07 12.80
CA ILE A 309 30.98 15.10 13.50
C ILE A 309 32.49 14.89 13.28
N LYS A 310 33.02 13.71 13.61
CA LYS A 310 34.45 13.45 13.51
C LYS A 310 34.96 13.37 12.08
N ASP A 311 34.23 12.62 11.24
CA ASP A 311 34.63 12.30 9.87
C ASP A 311 33.87 13.14 8.84
N GLY A 312 33.02 14.07 9.31
CA GLY A 312 32.27 15.05 8.51
C GLY A 312 30.83 15.22 8.99
N LEU A 313 30.25 16.37 8.66
CA LEU A 313 28.80 16.67 8.83
C LEU A 313 28.10 16.76 7.48
N ASP A 314 28.87 16.77 6.39
CA ASP A 314 28.35 16.71 5.04
C ASP A 314 28.15 15.25 4.61
N LEU A 315 27.06 15.00 3.89
CA LEU A 315 26.67 13.65 3.42
C LEU A 315 27.78 13.01 2.59
N ASP A 316 28.33 13.75 1.63
CA ASP A 316 29.30 13.24 0.67
C ASP A 316 30.64 12.94 1.37
N ALA A 317 31.08 13.81 2.28
CA ALA A 317 32.30 13.61 3.05
C ALA A 317 32.21 12.36 3.95
N LEU A 318 31.08 12.15 4.62
CA LEU A 318 30.87 11.01 5.51
C LEU A 318 30.84 9.67 4.72
N LEU A 319 30.19 9.67 3.56
CA LEU A 319 30.18 8.51 2.65
C LEU A 319 31.57 8.22 2.11
N GLU A 320 32.29 9.24 1.68
CA GLU A 320 33.65 9.07 1.15
C GLU A 320 34.59 8.47 2.19
N HIS A 321 34.51 8.90 3.45
CA HIS A 321 35.28 8.31 4.56
C HIS A 321 34.96 6.82 4.77
N ALA A 322 33.68 6.47 4.79
CA ALA A 322 33.25 5.09 4.95
C ALA A 322 33.70 4.22 3.77
N ASP A 323 33.53 4.70 2.53
CA ASP A 323 33.94 4.00 1.33
C ASP A 323 35.46 3.81 1.24
N GLN A 324 36.25 4.82 1.58
CA GLN A 324 37.71 4.71 1.63
C GLN A 324 38.16 3.68 2.67
N ALA A 325 37.57 3.67 3.85
CA ALA A 325 37.83 2.67 4.88
C ALA A 325 37.47 1.24 4.41
N MET A 326 36.32 1.08 3.74
CA MET A 326 35.89 -0.20 3.20
C MET A 326 36.86 -0.71 2.12
N TYR A 327 37.29 0.17 1.22
CA TYR A 327 38.24 -0.20 0.16
C TYR A 327 39.60 -0.61 0.70
N GLN A 328 40.10 0.06 1.77
CA GLN A 328 41.32 -0.33 2.45
C GLN A 328 41.20 -1.73 3.04
N ASN A 329 40.13 -2.01 3.80
CA ASN A 329 39.85 -3.33 4.36
C ASN A 329 39.77 -4.43 3.28
N LYS A 330 39.14 -4.13 2.14
CA LYS A 330 39.03 -5.07 1.01
C LYS A 330 40.43 -5.39 0.40
N ARG A 331 41.30 -4.39 0.32
CA ARG A 331 42.66 -4.58 -0.19
C ARG A 331 43.56 -5.39 0.75
N GLU A 332 43.45 -5.15 2.06
CA GLU A 332 44.22 -5.88 3.07
C GLU A 332 43.82 -7.36 3.11
N ARG A 333 42.56 -7.68 3.05
CA ARG A 333 42.06 -9.06 2.96
C ARG A 333 42.58 -9.79 1.75
N LYS A 334 42.48 -9.19 0.56
CA LYS A 334 43.01 -9.78 -0.68
C LYS A 334 44.52 -10.05 -0.62
N ARG A 335 45.29 -9.22 0.12
CA ARG A 335 46.71 -9.45 0.33
C ARG A 335 46.99 -10.66 1.21
N LEU A 336 46.15 -10.86 2.25
CA LEU A 336 46.29 -12.01 3.15
C LEU A 336 45.90 -13.32 2.46
N GLU A 337 44.84 -13.33 1.65
CA GLU A 337 44.41 -14.49 0.85
C GLU A 337 45.41 -14.92 -0.23
N ILE A 338 46.28 -14.02 -0.72
CA ILE A 338 47.36 -14.35 -1.72
C ILE A 338 48.60 -14.85 -1.00
N ALA A 339 48.75 -14.59 0.32
CA ALA A 339 49.92 -14.94 1.10
C ALA A 339 49.81 -16.32 1.79
N GLU A 340 48.63 -16.90 1.82
CA GLU A 340 48.33 -18.28 2.23
C GLU A 340 48.31 -19.22 1.00
#